data_24bd260ce1661f4055a3f867f45191d1
#
_entry.id   24bd260ce1661f4055a3f867f45191d1
#
_cell.length_a   1.000
_cell.length_b   1.000
_cell.length_c   1.000
_cell.angle_alpha   90.00
_cell.angle_beta   90.00
_cell.angle_gamma   90.00
#
_symmetry.space_group_name_H-M   'P 1'
#
loop_
_entity.id
_entity.type
_entity.pdbx_description
1 polymer ?
#
loop_
_entity_poly.entity_id
_entity_poly.type
_entity_poly.pdbx_seq_one_letter_code
_entity_poly.pdbx_strand_id
1 'polypeptide(L)'
;DRAGGAGAGGSGSTTVSIGVVDRSRRRMRRWLRRAWRPIAYLWRRSLMFRSVAITVMTTGLAVGIIGTAVMVSISTNVYSQRRDQIESESARATIVAQGIFDAATAAEDNNQSELETLQNEAQQAILSNTTSPGGTSIAIERSPGQSTPQTLQTIASQDFPDAVITDDLRKEVGQNTGRLSLQPVQLDDDGRRVPGLAVGSTLQIPSAGQYELYLVYDLSDAQQTLDFVSQTLSIGGVALMVLIALVTSLVVRLVVVPIRGAAETSRKIAAGRLDERIPVRGQDDLATLARSFNGMAEAVSRQITQLAELSRVQQRFVSDVSHELRTPLTTIRLAGDMLYDSRHAFEPSVGRSAELLHAQVERFEMLLADLLEISRYDAQAVQLDTAPVVPASLAADIVEEFRPLAERAGIDLQL
;
A
#
# COMPACT_ATOMS: atom_id res chain seq x y z
N ASP A 1 -65.24 -48.95 9.29
CA ASP A 1 -65.02 -49.56 10.63
C ASP A 1 -63.84 -48.97 11.35
N ARG A 2 -64.18 -48.36 12.41
CA ARG A 2 -63.39 -48.15 13.67
C ARG A 2 -61.99 -47.55 13.58
N ALA A 3 -61.78 -46.35 14.06
CA ALA A 3 -61.81 -45.87 15.45
C ALA A 3 -60.44 -45.85 16.10
N GLY A 4 -60.10 -44.68 16.59
CA GLY A 4 -59.38 -44.42 17.81
C GLY A 4 -57.88 -44.11 17.60
N GLY A 5 -57.32 -43.13 18.09
CA GLY A 5 -57.58 -42.11 19.10
C GLY A 5 -56.30 -41.55 19.56
N ALA A 6 -56.36 -40.30 19.80
CA ALA A 6 -55.67 -39.53 20.83
C ALA A 6 -54.13 -39.54 21.00
N GLY A 7 -53.54 -38.38 21.02
CA GLY A 7 -52.67 -37.95 22.10
C GLY A 7 -51.52 -37.07 21.72
N ALA A 8 -51.68 -35.78 21.75
CA ALA A 8 -51.01 -34.71 22.48
C ALA A 8 -49.50 -34.79 22.61
N GLY A 9 -48.82 -33.70 22.28
CA GLY A 9 -47.50 -33.41 22.73
C GLY A 9 -46.76 -32.37 21.84
N GLY A 10 -47.23 -31.11 21.90
CA GLY A 10 -46.49 -30.01 21.29
C GLY A 10 -45.23 -29.73 22.10
N SER A 11 -44.09 -29.80 21.47
CA SER A 11 -42.87 -29.10 21.92
C SER A 11 -42.42 -28.18 20.79
N GLY A 12 -42.83 -26.92 20.90
CA GLY A 12 -42.36 -25.85 20.05
C GLY A 12 -40.88 -25.62 20.30
N SER A 13 -40.03 -26.20 19.48
CA SER A 13 -38.61 -25.78 19.41
C SER A 13 -38.53 -24.54 18.53
N THR A 14 -38.32 -23.40 19.20
CA THR A 14 -38.00 -22.12 18.58
C THR A 14 -36.65 -22.21 17.90
N THR A 15 -36.63 -22.57 16.65
CA THR A 15 -35.43 -22.43 15.79
C THR A 15 -35.24 -20.97 15.47
N VAL A 16 -34.49 -20.27 16.36
CA VAL A 16 -34.01 -18.91 16.16
C VAL A 16 -33.04 -18.89 14.97
N SER A 17 -33.44 -18.09 14.00
CA SER A 17 -32.85 -17.86 12.69
C SER A 17 -31.33 -17.61 12.68
N ILE A 18 -30.55 -18.64 12.39
CA ILE A 18 -29.12 -18.53 12.03
C ILE A 18 -28.93 -17.95 10.60
N GLY A 19 -30.04 -17.71 9.87
CA GLY A 19 -30.00 -17.30 8.44
C GLY A 19 -29.68 -15.84 8.14
N VAL A 20 -29.68 -14.91 9.10
CA VAL A 20 -29.49 -13.47 8.85
C VAL A 20 -28.02 -13.08 8.89
N VAL A 21 -27.22 -13.73 9.72
CA VAL A 21 -25.77 -13.43 9.86
C VAL A 21 -24.97 -13.89 8.63
N ASP A 22 -25.37 -14.96 7.96
CA ASP A 22 -24.65 -15.49 6.80
C ASP A 22 -24.89 -14.67 5.51
N ARG A 23 -26.06 -14.05 5.36
CA ARG A 23 -26.35 -13.16 4.22
C ARG A 23 -25.60 -11.83 4.27
N SER A 24 -25.38 -11.28 5.45
CA SER A 24 -24.60 -10.05 5.64
C SER A 24 -23.12 -10.30 5.36
N ARG A 25 -22.55 -11.43 5.80
CA ARG A 25 -21.15 -11.82 5.52
C ARG A 25 -20.91 -12.07 4.02
N ARG A 26 -21.86 -12.65 3.29
CA ARG A 26 -21.75 -12.90 1.84
C ARG A 26 -21.89 -11.61 1.03
N ARG A 27 -22.74 -10.66 1.43
CA ARG A 27 -22.83 -9.32 0.83
C ARG A 27 -21.56 -8.49 1.08
N MET A 28 -21.03 -8.52 2.30
CA MET A 28 -19.79 -7.87 2.68
C MET A 28 -18.60 -8.41 1.87
N ARG A 29 -18.47 -9.73 1.71
CA ARG A 29 -17.42 -10.36 0.88
C ARG A 29 -17.54 -10.03 -0.61
N ARG A 30 -18.75 -9.90 -1.16
CA ARG A 30 -18.96 -9.48 -2.57
C ARG A 30 -18.64 -8.01 -2.77
N TRP A 31 -18.99 -7.15 -1.82
CA TRP A 31 -18.66 -5.72 -1.84
C TRP A 31 -17.13 -5.50 -1.71
N LEU A 32 -16.49 -6.18 -0.78
CA LEU A 32 -15.03 -6.20 -0.63
C LEU A 32 -14.32 -6.67 -1.91
N ARG A 33 -14.78 -7.78 -2.53
CA ARG A 33 -14.19 -8.26 -3.80
C ARG A 33 -14.41 -7.31 -4.97
N ARG A 34 -15.52 -6.57 -5.02
CA ARG A 34 -15.74 -5.53 -6.04
C ARG A 34 -14.86 -4.31 -5.82
N ALA A 35 -14.66 -3.89 -4.58
CA ALA A 35 -13.77 -2.78 -4.22
C ALA A 35 -12.28 -3.13 -4.42
N TRP A 36 -11.89 -4.40 -4.24
CA TRP A 36 -10.51 -4.86 -4.38
C TRP A 36 -10.06 -5.08 -5.84
N ARG A 37 -10.97 -5.36 -6.76
CA ARG A 37 -10.63 -5.57 -8.18
C ARG A 37 -9.94 -4.36 -8.85
N PRO A 38 -10.44 -3.13 -8.75
CA PRO A 38 -9.77 -1.96 -9.31
C PRO A 38 -8.43 -1.67 -8.60
N ILE A 39 -8.35 -1.88 -7.28
CA ILE A 39 -7.14 -1.70 -6.49
C ILE A 39 -6.07 -2.72 -6.89
N ALA A 40 -6.42 -4.00 -7.03
CA ALA A 40 -5.51 -5.05 -7.47
C ALA A 40 -5.02 -4.83 -8.91
N TYR A 41 -5.86 -4.29 -9.80
CA TYR A 41 -5.49 -3.93 -11.16
C TYR A 41 -4.48 -2.78 -11.18
N LEU A 42 -4.75 -1.71 -10.42
CA LEU A 42 -3.85 -0.56 -10.26
C LEU A 42 -2.53 -0.97 -9.59
N TRP A 43 -2.59 -1.86 -8.60
CA TRP A 43 -1.41 -2.41 -7.91
C TRP A 43 -0.45 -3.14 -8.86
N ARG A 44 -0.98 -3.95 -9.78
CA ARG A 44 -0.15 -4.70 -10.74
C ARG A 44 0.38 -3.84 -11.88
N ARG A 45 -0.32 -2.79 -12.28
CA ARG A 45 -0.02 -2.00 -13.48
C ARG A 45 0.69 -0.68 -13.22
N SER A 46 0.61 -0.14 -12.00
CA SER A 46 1.16 1.17 -11.66
C SER A 46 2.18 1.08 -10.51
N LEU A 47 3.47 1.22 -10.86
CA LEU A 47 4.53 1.39 -9.87
C LEU A 47 4.25 2.61 -8.97
N MET A 48 3.73 3.69 -9.56
CA MET A 48 3.33 4.89 -8.85
C MET A 48 2.32 4.59 -7.74
N PHE A 49 1.22 3.89 -8.10
CA PHE A 49 0.20 3.54 -7.12
C PHE A 49 0.76 2.65 -6.00
N ARG A 50 1.60 1.69 -6.34
CA ARG A 50 2.23 0.79 -5.36
C ARG A 50 3.16 1.54 -4.41
N SER A 51 4.02 2.44 -4.92
CA SER A 51 4.92 3.24 -4.08
C SER A 51 4.15 4.15 -3.14
N VAL A 52 3.16 4.91 -3.65
CA VAL A 52 2.32 5.79 -2.83
C VAL A 52 1.55 4.97 -1.79
N ALA A 53 0.93 3.86 -2.18
CA ALA A 53 0.17 3.02 -1.28
C ALA A 53 1.04 2.41 -0.16
N ILE A 54 2.23 1.90 -0.49
CA ILE A 54 3.16 1.36 0.52
C ILE A 54 3.59 2.47 1.49
N THR A 55 4.01 3.63 0.98
CA THR A 55 4.44 4.75 1.84
C THR A 55 3.30 5.21 2.75
N VAL A 56 2.09 5.40 2.23
CA VAL A 56 0.93 5.81 3.02
C VAL A 56 0.54 4.74 4.05
N MET A 57 0.57 3.46 3.69
CA MET A 57 0.27 2.37 4.65
C MET A 57 1.31 2.27 5.76
N THR A 58 2.60 2.29 5.44
CA THR A 58 3.66 2.19 6.44
C THR A 58 3.69 3.40 7.37
N THR A 59 3.52 4.60 6.81
CA THR A 59 3.43 5.83 7.62
C THR A 59 2.13 5.86 8.42
N GLY A 60 0.99 5.48 7.84
CA GLY A 60 -0.28 5.39 8.55
C GLY A 60 -0.23 4.41 9.72
N LEU A 61 0.43 3.27 9.55
CA LEU A 61 0.66 2.32 10.63
C LEU A 61 1.54 2.93 11.74
N ALA A 62 2.64 3.58 11.36
CA ALA A 62 3.54 4.22 12.33
C ALA A 62 2.82 5.34 13.12
N VAL A 63 2.09 6.22 12.42
CA VAL A 63 1.30 7.31 13.03
C VAL A 63 0.21 6.72 13.93
N GLY A 64 -0.45 5.65 13.51
CA GLY A 64 -1.46 4.95 14.31
C GLY A 64 -0.89 4.37 15.61
N ILE A 65 0.26 3.69 15.54
CA ILE A 65 0.93 3.13 16.71
C ILE A 65 1.36 4.26 17.65
N ILE A 66 2.02 5.28 17.15
CA ILE A 66 2.48 6.42 17.95
C ILE A 66 1.29 7.16 18.57
N GLY A 67 0.27 7.46 17.76
CA GLY A 67 -0.94 8.14 18.23
C GLY A 67 -1.66 7.36 19.34
N THR A 68 -1.78 6.04 19.19
CA THR A 68 -2.36 5.17 20.24
C THR A 68 -1.49 5.15 21.49
N ALA A 69 -0.18 5.02 21.37
CA ALA A 69 0.73 5.03 22.50
C ALA A 69 0.68 6.36 23.25
N VAL A 70 0.67 7.49 22.54
CA VAL A 70 0.52 8.84 23.13
C VAL A 70 -0.84 8.98 23.82
N MET A 71 -1.92 8.54 23.18
CA MET A 71 -3.26 8.62 23.76
C MET A 71 -3.38 7.79 25.05
N VAL A 72 -2.87 6.55 25.05
CA VAL A 72 -2.84 5.70 26.24
C VAL A 72 -1.99 6.34 27.34
N SER A 73 -0.83 6.88 27.02
CA SER A 73 0.04 7.54 27.98
C SER A 73 -0.61 8.78 28.61
N ILE A 74 -1.26 9.62 27.78
CA ILE A 74 -1.96 10.82 28.28
C ILE A 74 -3.16 10.41 29.13
N SER A 75 -3.98 9.46 28.67
CA SER A 75 -5.17 9.04 29.41
C SER A 75 -4.80 8.45 30.77
N THR A 76 -3.81 7.56 30.83
CA THR A 76 -3.36 7.01 32.11
C THR A 76 -2.81 8.09 33.05
N ASN A 77 -2.07 9.06 32.52
CA ASN A 77 -1.50 10.14 33.33
C ASN A 77 -2.59 11.09 33.85
N VAL A 78 -3.53 11.49 33.00
CA VAL A 78 -4.64 12.38 33.39
C VAL A 78 -5.52 11.70 34.44
N TYR A 79 -5.89 10.44 34.25
CA TYR A 79 -6.70 9.72 35.22
C TYR A 79 -5.96 9.44 36.53
N SER A 80 -4.69 9.04 36.51
CA SER A 80 -3.92 8.81 37.73
C SER A 80 -3.75 10.11 38.54
N GLN A 81 -3.36 11.20 37.89
CA GLN A 81 -3.21 12.49 38.53
C GLN A 81 -4.53 12.97 39.16
N ARG A 82 -5.63 12.79 38.44
CA ARG A 82 -6.95 13.19 38.94
C ARG A 82 -7.37 12.31 40.13
N ARG A 83 -7.13 11.01 40.06
CA ARG A 83 -7.39 10.09 41.15
C ARG A 83 -6.60 10.48 42.43
N ASP A 84 -5.30 10.71 42.27
CA ASP A 84 -4.43 11.07 43.40
C ASP A 84 -4.87 12.42 44.04
N GLN A 85 -5.30 13.36 43.23
CA GLN A 85 -5.87 14.62 43.66
C GLN A 85 -7.17 14.40 44.47
N ILE A 86 -8.12 13.62 43.91
CA ILE A 86 -9.40 13.30 44.57
C ILE A 86 -9.15 12.57 45.90
N GLU A 87 -8.23 11.60 45.91
CA GLU A 87 -7.86 10.88 47.15
C GLU A 87 -7.33 11.83 48.25
N SER A 88 -6.44 12.77 47.86
CA SER A 88 -5.91 13.75 48.79
C SER A 88 -6.94 14.77 49.27
N GLU A 89 -7.86 15.22 48.40
CA GLU A 89 -8.96 16.11 48.71
C GLU A 89 -9.97 15.43 49.66
N SER A 90 -10.36 14.21 49.35
CA SER A 90 -11.28 13.41 50.15
C SER A 90 -10.72 13.11 51.51
N ALA A 91 -9.42 12.79 51.61
CA ALA A 91 -8.73 12.56 52.88
C ALA A 91 -8.78 13.84 53.76
N ARG A 92 -8.44 15.00 53.18
CA ARG A 92 -8.53 16.28 53.91
C ARG A 92 -9.95 16.61 54.35
N ALA A 93 -10.93 16.44 53.46
CA ALA A 93 -12.34 16.68 53.73
C ALA A 93 -12.83 15.78 54.87
N THR A 94 -12.46 14.53 54.90
CA THR A 94 -12.80 13.58 55.99
C THR A 94 -12.15 13.97 57.30
N ILE A 95 -10.87 14.38 57.29
CA ILE A 95 -10.15 14.82 58.52
C ILE A 95 -10.79 16.11 59.07
N VAL A 96 -11.11 17.06 58.20
CA VAL A 96 -11.78 18.32 58.62
C VAL A 96 -13.15 18.04 59.22
N ALA A 97 -13.95 17.20 58.54
CA ALA A 97 -15.29 16.82 59.05
C ALA A 97 -15.16 16.09 60.40
N GLN A 98 -14.26 15.14 60.53
CA GLN A 98 -14.01 14.44 61.80
C GLN A 98 -13.59 15.40 62.91
N GLY A 99 -12.67 16.35 62.60
CA GLY A 99 -12.21 17.36 63.57
C GLY A 99 -13.36 18.27 64.12
N ILE A 100 -14.35 18.61 63.30
CA ILE A 100 -15.55 19.35 63.71
C ILE A 100 -16.35 18.51 64.74
N PHE A 101 -16.58 17.25 64.46
CA PHE A 101 -17.31 16.36 65.37
C PHE A 101 -16.52 16.03 66.65
N ASP A 102 -15.18 15.91 66.58
CA ASP A 102 -14.31 15.65 67.72
C ASP A 102 -14.25 16.88 68.65
N ALA A 103 -14.25 18.10 68.11
CA ALA A 103 -14.25 19.32 68.90
C ALA A 103 -15.57 19.49 69.70
N ALA A 104 -16.67 19.02 69.17
CA ALA A 104 -17.96 19.00 69.82
C ALA A 104 -18.02 18.04 71.02
N THR A 105 -17.23 16.97 71.01
CA THR A 105 -17.15 15.98 72.13
C THR A 105 -16.59 16.63 73.40
N ALA A 106 -15.83 17.70 73.26
CA ALA A 106 -15.25 18.43 74.39
C ALA A 106 -16.23 19.39 75.09
N ALA A 107 -17.41 19.68 74.46
CA ALA A 107 -18.49 20.48 75.07
C ALA A 107 -19.51 19.53 75.69
N GLU A 108 -19.76 19.64 76.98
CA GLU A 108 -20.55 18.71 77.80
C GLU A 108 -22.06 18.64 77.52
N ASP A 109 -22.61 19.36 76.52
CA ASP A 109 -24.05 19.44 76.25
C ASP A 109 -24.40 19.15 74.76
N ASN A 110 -24.39 17.84 74.39
CA ASN A 110 -24.72 17.41 73.05
C ASN A 110 -26.24 17.25 72.82
N ASN A 111 -26.94 18.33 72.61
CA ASN A 111 -28.34 18.34 72.19
C ASN A 111 -28.46 18.06 70.70
N GLN A 112 -29.60 17.46 70.27
CA GLN A 112 -29.87 17.13 68.85
C GLN A 112 -29.72 18.33 67.91
N SER A 113 -30.15 19.51 68.36
CA SER A 113 -30.04 20.79 67.60
C SER A 113 -28.57 21.23 67.36
N GLU A 114 -27.68 20.92 68.30
CA GLU A 114 -26.24 21.20 68.19
C GLU A 114 -25.58 20.26 67.21
N LEU A 115 -25.95 18.98 67.21
CA LEU A 115 -25.46 17.96 66.26
C LEU A 115 -25.89 18.33 64.80
N GLU A 116 -27.10 18.81 64.60
CA GLU A 116 -27.56 19.29 63.25
C GLU A 116 -26.76 20.55 62.81
N THR A 117 -26.42 21.44 63.73
CA THR A 117 -25.57 22.61 63.43
C THR A 117 -24.16 22.19 63.01
N LEU A 118 -23.54 21.23 63.76
CA LEU A 118 -22.23 20.66 63.43
C LEU A 118 -22.22 19.89 62.13
N GLN A 119 -23.32 19.18 61.80
CA GLN A 119 -23.45 18.50 60.56
C GLN A 119 -23.47 19.47 59.38
N ASN A 120 -24.17 20.58 59.49
CA ASN A 120 -24.19 21.64 58.47
C ASN A 120 -22.83 22.35 58.34
N GLU A 121 -22.13 22.59 59.49
CA GLU A 121 -20.78 23.16 59.48
C GLU A 121 -19.78 22.19 58.81
N ALA A 122 -19.84 20.90 59.15
CA ALA A 122 -19.02 19.87 58.50
C ALA A 122 -19.29 19.79 56.97
N GLN A 123 -20.56 19.84 56.57
CA GLN A 123 -20.91 19.88 55.15
C GLN A 123 -20.33 21.09 54.42
N GLN A 124 -20.43 22.29 55.00
CA GLN A 124 -19.86 23.52 54.41
C GLN A 124 -18.33 23.45 54.39
N ALA A 125 -17.69 22.91 55.43
CA ALA A 125 -16.26 22.73 55.52
C ALA A 125 -15.75 21.72 54.49
N ILE A 126 -16.48 20.63 54.24
CA ILE A 126 -16.19 19.66 53.19
C ILE A 126 -16.28 20.34 51.80
N LEU A 127 -17.38 21.03 51.51
CA LEU A 127 -17.56 21.73 50.23
C LEU A 127 -16.48 22.78 49.97
N SER A 128 -16.02 23.51 51.02
CA SER A 128 -14.94 24.50 50.89
C SER A 128 -13.58 23.90 50.67
N ASN A 129 -13.36 22.65 51.06
CA ASN A 129 -12.11 21.92 50.91
C ASN A 129 -12.06 20.99 49.67
N THR A 130 -13.20 20.84 48.97
CA THR A 130 -13.29 20.10 47.73
C THR A 130 -13.36 21.07 46.58
N THR A 131 -12.24 21.26 45.86
CA THR A 131 -12.13 22.20 44.75
C THR A 131 -12.16 21.47 43.42
N SER A 132 -13.21 20.70 43.16
CA SER A 132 -13.31 19.97 41.89
C SER A 132 -13.95 20.85 40.80
N PRO A 133 -13.34 21.08 39.64
CA PRO A 133 -13.91 21.88 38.57
C PRO A 133 -15.29 21.39 38.07
N GLY A 134 -15.53 20.07 38.11
CA GLY A 134 -16.81 19.46 37.72
C GLY A 134 -17.86 19.40 38.83
N GLY A 135 -17.56 19.97 40.02
CA GLY A 135 -18.45 19.85 41.18
C GLY A 135 -18.19 18.58 42.03
N THR A 136 -18.63 18.65 43.26
CA THR A 136 -18.56 17.52 44.19
C THR A 136 -19.93 17.39 44.88
N SER A 137 -20.58 16.24 44.72
CA SER A 137 -21.81 15.94 45.45
C SER A 137 -21.47 15.16 46.71
N ILE A 138 -22.15 15.52 47.79
CA ILE A 138 -21.88 14.96 49.15
C ILE A 138 -23.09 14.25 49.66
N ALA A 139 -22.93 13.10 50.27
CA ALA A 139 -23.93 12.47 51.12
C ALA A 139 -23.31 11.98 52.42
N ILE A 140 -24.03 12.20 53.51
CA ILE A 140 -23.70 11.69 54.84
C ILE A 140 -24.86 10.79 55.26
N GLU A 141 -24.60 9.49 55.36
CA GLU A 141 -25.62 8.49 55.71
C GLU A 141 -25.21 7.76 57.00
N ARG A 142 -26.18 7.23 57.71
CA ARG A 142 -25.95 6.41 58.89
C ARG A 142 -25.44 5.05 58.51
N SER A 143 -24.38 4.54 59.11
CA SER A 143 -23.91 3.19 58.88
C SER A 143 -24.94 2.14 59.35
N PRO A 144 -25.17 1.06 58.57
CA PRO A 144 -26.16 0.05 58.92
C PRO A 144 -25.87 -0.67 60.22
N GLY A 145 -26.92 -1.10 60.96
CA GLY A 145 -26.79 -1.98 62.15
C GLY A 145 -26.51 -1.30 63.49
N GLN A 146 -26.61 0.03 63.56
CA GLN A 146 -26.37 0.77 64.80
C GLN A 146 -27.73 1.11 65.52
N SER A 147 -27.71 1.05 66.86
CA SER A 147 -28.82 1.37 67.74
C SER A 147 -28.50 2.48 68.75
N THR A 148 -27.95 3.58 68.31
CA THR A 148 -27.66 4.76 69.13
C THR A 148 -28.94 5.57 69.38
N PRO A 149 -29.10 6.25 70.53
CA PRO A 149 -30.32 6.98 70.87
C PRO A 149 -30.51 8.27 70.05
N GLN A 150 -29.40 8.88 69.60
CA GLN A 150 -29.43 10.07 68.78
C GLN A 150 -29.16 9.69 67.33
N THR A 151 -29.92 10.29 66.40
CA THR A 151 -29.77 10.07 64.96
C THR A 151 -29.75 11.40 64.23
N LEU A 152 -28.76 11.59 63.37
CA LEU A 152 -28.71 12.69 62.42
C LEU A 152 -29.49 12.31 61.17
N GLN A 153 -30.09 13.29 60.56
CA GLN A 153 -30.77 13.09 59.27
C GLN A 153 -29.73 12.83 58.19
N THR A 154 -30.07 11.97 57.22
CA THR A 154 -29.26 11.83 56.01
C THR A 154 -29.22 13.13 55.27
N ILE A 155 -28.06 13.70 55.05
CA ILE A 155 -27.87 14.88 54.19
C ILE A 155 -27.28 14.41 52.90
N ALA A 156 -27.94 14.82 51.79
CA ALA A 156 -27.38 14.68 50.43
C ALA A 156 -27.42 16.03 49.75
N SER A 157 -26.43 16.35 48.94
CA SER A 157 -26.49 17.48 48.03
C SER A 157 -27.69 17.33 47.09
N GLN A 158 -28.26 18.46 46.63
CA GLN A 158 -29.47 18.47 45.81
C GLN A 158 -29.31 17.66 44.52
N ASP A 159 -28.08 17.51 43.98
CA ASP A 159 -27.73 16.78 42.78
C ASP A 159 -27.00 15.43 43.10
N PHE A 160 -27.17 14.90 44.35
CA PHE A 160 -26.51 13.64 44.71
C PHE A 160 -27.19 12.45 44.01
N PRO A 161 -26.45 11.66 43.20
CA PRO A 161 -27.02 10.54 42.48
C PRO A 161 -27.08 9.29 43.40
N ASP A 162 -28.26 9.04 44.01
CA ASP A 162 -28.47 7.89 44.94
C ASP A 162 -28.04 6.54 44.36
N ALA A 163 -28.16 6.38 43.05
CA ALA A 163 -27.78 5.13 42.35
C ALA A 163 -26.26 4.86 42.32
N VAL A 164 -25.44 5.80 42.74
CA VAL A 164 -23.98 5.71 42.75
C VAL A 164 -23.44 4.97 43.96
N ILE A 165 -24.17 5.01 45.11
CA ILE A 165 -23.78 4.25 46.31
C ILE A 165 -24.19 2.80 46.11
N THR A 166 -23.29 1.99 45.57
CA THR A 166 -23.54 0.55 45.39
C THR A 166 -23.40 -0.20 46.72
N ASP A 167 -24.06 -1.33 46.84
CA ASP A 167 -23.96 -2.21 48.00
C ASP A 167 -22.50 -2.65 48.24
N ASP A 168 -21.69 -2.77 47.20
CA ASP A 168 -20.28 -3.12 47.30
C ASP A 168 -19.45 -1.99 47.87
N LEU A 169 -19.66 -0.74 47.45
CA LEU A 169 -19.01 0.44 48.03
C LEU A 169 -19.37 0.59 49.53
N ARG A 170 -20.67 0.45 49.84
CA ARG A 170 -21.19 0.53 51.22
C ARG A 170 -20.53 -0.55 52.13
N LYS A 171 -20.44 -1.78 51.67
CA LYS A 171 -19.72 -2.86 52.40
C LYS A 171 -18.25 -2.57 52.56
N GLU A 172 -17.59 -2.06 51.55
CA GLU A 172 -16.16 -1.74 51.59
C GLU A 172 -15.87 -0.62 52.58
N VAL A 173 -16.68 0.46 52.58
CA VAL A 173 -16.60 1.57 53.54
C VAL A 173 -16.84 1.09 54.96
N GLY A 174 -17.84 0.25 55.19
CA GLY A 174 -18.16 -0.28 56.51
C GLY A 174 -17.09 -1.21 57.08
N GLN A 175 -16.38 -1.95 56.22
CA GLN A 175 -15.29 -2.87 56.62
C GLN A 175 -13.94 -2.16 56.83
N ASN A 176 -13.71 -1.05 56.14
CA ASN A 176 -12.43 -0.33 56.13
C ASN A 176 -12.49 0.97 56.92
N THR A 177 -12.86 0.91 58.20
CA THR A 177 -12.94 2.08 59.09
C THR A 177 -11.64 2.88 59.07
N GLY A 178 -11.73 4.20 58.74
CA GLY A 178 -10.59 5.09 58.69
C GLY A 178 -9.76 5.07 57.40
N ARG A 179 -10.22 4.35 56.36
CA ARG A 179 -9.62 4.37 55.02
C ARG A 179 -10.63 4.88 54.00
N LEU A 180 -10.11 5.44 52.92
CA LEU A 180 -10.92 5.82 51.77
C LEU A 180 -11.16 4.62 50.87
N SER A 181 -12.40 4.40 50.47
CA SER A 181 -12.80 3.43 49.44
C SER A 181 -13.19 4.17 48.18
N LEU A 182 -12.54 3.84 47.07
CA LEU A 182 -12.73 4.53 45.78
C LEU A 182 -13.40 3.59 44.79
N GLN A 183 -14.50 4.04 44.16
CA GLN A 183 -15.20 3.30 43.16
C GLN A 183 -15.46 4.15 41.91
N PRO A 184 -15.04 3.71 40.69
CA PRO A 184 -15.42 4.35 39.45
C PRO A 184 -16.93 4.18 39.21
N VAL A 185 -17.60 5.30 38.84
CA VAL A 185 -19.06 5.33 38.67
C VAL A 185 -19.40 6.04 37.34
N GLN A 186 -20.60 5.82 36.86
CA GLN A 186 -21.18 6.59 35.76
C GLN A 186 -22.24 7.51 36.32
N LEU A 187 -22.06 8.80 36.05
CA LEU A 187 -23.02 9.84 36.40
C LEU A 187 -23.91 10.14 35.21
N ASP A 188 -25.15 10.50 35.47
CA ASP A 188 -26.08 10.99 34.44
C ASP A 188 -26.17 12.53 34.58
N ASP A 189 -25.59 13.21 33.58
CA ASP A 189 -25.64 14.67 33.46
C ASP A 189 -26.54 15.01 32.27
N ASP A 190 -27.78 15.42 32.52
CA ASP A 190 -28.81 15.75 31.51
C ASP A 190 -28.95 14.68 30.38
N GLY A 191 -28.97 13.41 30.78
CA GLY A 191 -29.08 12.28 29.83
C GLY A 191 -27.76 11.90 29.14
N ARG A 192 -26.64 12.50 29.52
CA ARG A 192 -25.28 12.12 29.10
C ARG A 192 -24.62 11.32 30.22
N ARG A 193 -24.07 10.19 29.89
CA ARG A 193 -23.26 9.40 30.81
C ARG A 193 -21.86 9.96 30.87
N VAL A 194 -21.49 10.54 32.01
CA VAL A 194 -20.15 11.07 32.26
C VAL A 194 -19.42 10.19 33.28
N PRO A 195 -18.12 10.02 33.17
CA PRO A 195 -17.36 9.26 34.14
C PRO A 195 -17.27 10.05 35.45
N GLY A 196 -17.41 9.36 36.58
CA GLY A 196 -17.25 9.88 37.92
C GLY A 196 -16.43 8.97 38.81
N LEU A 197 -16.05 9.46 39.97
CA LEU A 197 -15.37 8.71 41.00
C LEU A 197 -16.11 8.93 42.34
N ALA A 198 -16.65 7.86 42.92
CA ALA A 198 -17.22 7.89 44.25
C ALA A 198 -16.15 7.51 45.27
N VAL A 199 -16.05 8.30 46.33
CA VAL A 199 -15.16 8.07 47.47
C VAL A 199 -16.00 7.96 48.74
N GLY A 200 -15.88 6.84 49.41
CA GLY A 200 -16.52 6.60 50.68
C GLY A 200 -15.53 6.59 51.85
N SER A 201 -15.93 7.19 52.96
CA SER A 201 -15.17 7.16 54.21
C SER A 201 -16.10 7.07 55.42
N THR A 202 -15.58 6.76 56.59
CA THR A 202 -16.37 6.66 57.83
C THR A 202 -16.09 7.88 58.71
N LEU A 203 -17.13 8.39 59.30
CA LEU A 203 -17.08 9.44 60.34
C LEU A 203 -17.62 8.89 61.65
N GLN A 204 -16.94 9.19 62.75
CA GLN A 204 -17.41 8.87 64.10
C GLN A 204 -18.05 10.11 64.71
N ILE A 205 -19.35 10.03 64.91
CA ILE A 205 -20.09 11.17 65.48
C ILE A 205 -20.42 10.87 66.94
N PRO A 206 -19.97 11.71 67.87
CA PRO A 206 -20.23 11.51 69.29
C PRO A 206 -21.72 11.39 69.56
N SER A 207 -22.13 10.46 70.40
CA SER A 207 -23.51 10.18 70.81
C SER A 207 -24.43 9.65 69.67
N ALA A 208 -24.10 9.85 68.41
CA ALA A 208 -24.87 9.38 67.24
C ALA A 208 -24.31 8.11 66.56
N GLY A 209 -23.01 7.80 66.76
CA GLY A 209 -22.37 6.57 66.26
C GLY A 209 -21.62 6.80 64.96
N GLN A 210 -21.49 5.73 64.19
CA GLN A 210 -20.74 5.74 62.90
C GLN A 210 -21.61 6.15 61.76
N TYR A 211 -21.11 7.10 60.95
CA TYR A 211 -21.71 7.57 59.70
C TYR A 211 -20.76 7.33 58.53
N GLU A 212 -21.32 7.28 57.35
CA GLU A 212 -20.60 7.10 56.12
C GLU A 212 -20.68 8.40 55.31
N LEU A 213 -19.52 8.93 54.93
CA LEU A 213 -19.39 10.10 54.10
C LEU A 213 -19.08 9.61 52.67
N TYR A 214 -19.94 10.01 51.73
CA TYR A 214 -19.75 9.76 50.33
C TYR A 214 -19.52 11.07 49.58
N LEU A 215 -18.43 11.10 48.81
CA LEU A 215 -18.07 12.20 47.93
C LEU A 215 -18.06 11.69 46.51
N VAL A 216 -18.83 12.35 45.64
CA VAL A 216 -18.91 11.95 44.22
C VAL A 216 -18.33 13.07 43.38
N TYR A 217 -17.29 12.74 42.66
CA TYR A 217 -16.56 13.68 41.81
C TYR A 217 -16.89 13.44 40.34
N ASP A 218 -17.23 14.50 39.63
CA ASP A 218 -17.40 14.49 38.18
C ASP A 218 -16.05 14.57 37.50
N LEU A 219 -15.81 13.69 36.52
CA LEU A 219 -14.61 13.60 35.69
C LEU A 219 -14.85 14.06 34.25
N SER A 220 -15.97 14.78 33.98
CA SER A 220 -16.30 15.27 32.65
C SER A 220 -15.24 16.17 32.05
N ASP A 221 -14.59 17.03 32.84
CA ASP A 221 -13.49 17.90 32.40
C ASP A 221 -12.27 17.10 31.93
N ALA A 222 -11.94 16.02 32.66
CA ALA A 222 -10.87 15.10 32.26
C ALA A 222 -11.23 14.39 30.94
N GLN A 223 -12.48 13.94 30.80
CA GLN A 223 -12.96 13.32 29.57
C GLN A 223 -12.95 14.30 28.39
N GLN A 224 -13.43 15.52 28.57
CA GLN A 224 -13.39 16.56 27.52
C GLN A 224 -11.96 16.86 27.06
N THR A 225 -11.01 16.92 28.01
CA THR A 225 -9.59 17.11 27.67
C THR A 225 -9.07 15.95 26.82
N LEU A 226 -9.41 14.70 27.17
CA LEU A 226 -9.03 13.52 26.40
C LEU A 226 -9.68 13.48 25.01
N ASP A 227 -10.95 13.88 24.93
CA ASP A 227 -11.67 13.96 23.64
C ASP A 227 -11.06 15.03 22.73
N PHE A 228 -10.70 16.19 23.27
CA PHE A 228 -9.99 17.24 22.53
C PHE A 228 -8.62 16.76 22.02
N VAL A 229 -7.83 16.11 22.87
CA VAL A 229 -6.54 15.53 22.47
C VAL A 229 -6.72 14.47 21.38
N SER A 230 -7.68 13.55 21.55
CA SER A 230 -8.01 12.50 20.59
C SER A 230 -8.42 13.08 19.23
N GLN A 231 -9.28 14.09 19.22
CA GLN A 231 -9.71 14.78 18.02
C GLN A 231 -8.53 15.48 17.32
N THR A 232 -7.70 16.19 18.10
CA THR A 232 -6.53 16.90 17.57
C THR A 232 -5.52 15.94 16.96
N LEU A 233 -5.21 14.83 17.63
CA LEU A 233 -4.33 13.78 17.12
C LEU A 233 -4.90 13.13 15.85
N SER A 234 -6.21 12.88 15.81
CA SER A 234 -6.88 12.29 14.66
C SER A 234 -6.84 13.22 13.45
N ILE A 235 -7.18 14.48 13.62
CA ILE A 235 -7.13 15.51 12.54
C ILE A 235 -5.69 15.67 12.05
N GLY A 236 -4.73 15.83 12.99
CA GLY A 236 -3.30 15.97 12.67
C GLY A 236 -2.77 14.74 11.94
N GLY A 237 -3.14 13.53 12.37
CA GLY A 237 -2.76 12.27 11.72
C GLY A 237 -3.28 12.16 10.28
N VAL A 238 -4.55 12.50 10.06
CA VAL A 238 -5.15 12.52 8.71
C VAL A 238 -4.49 13.57 7.83
N ALA A 239 -4.27 14.79 8.34
CA ALA A 239 -3.60 15.85 7.59
C ALA A 239 -2.18 15.44 7.18
N LEU A 240 -1.42 14.82 8.08
CA LEU A 240 -0.08 14.30 7.80
C LEU A 240 -0.11 13.20 6.73
N MET A 241 -1.05 12.27 6.78
CA MET A 241 -1.20 11.22 5.76
C MET A 241 -1.51 11.80 4.38
N VAL A 242 -2.40 12.79 4.30
CA VAL A 242 -2.71 13.50 3.05
C VAL A 242 -1.47 14.21 2.50
N LEU A 243 -0.73 14.90 3.36
CA LEU A 243 0.52 15.58 2.98
C LEU A 243 1.55 14.60 2.41
N ILE A 244 1.78 13.48 3.09
CA ILE A 244 2.71 12.44 2.65
C ILE A 244 2.27 11.82 1.32
N ALA A 245 0.97 11.55 1.15
CA ALA A 245 0.43 11.04 -0.10
C ALA A 245 0.66 12.03 -1.26
N LEU A 246 0.47 13.33 -1.01
CA LEU A 246 0.67 14.39 -1.98
C LEU A 246 2.16 14.52 -2.36
N VAL A 247 3.05 14.61 -1.37
CA VAL A 247 4.51 14.70 -1.59
C VAL A 247 5.03 13.47 -2.34
N THR A 248 4.63 12.27 -1.90
CA THR A 248 5.04 11.04 -2.57
C THR A 248 4.52 10.99 -4.02
N SER A 249 3.28 11.40 -4.25
CA SER A 249 2.70 11.49 -5.60
C SER A 249 3.47 12.48 -6.49
N LEU A 250 3.86 13.62 -5.93
CA LEU A 250 4.66 14.64 -6.63
C LEU A 250 6.04 14.10 -7.01
N VAL A 251 6.76 13.49 -6.06
CA VAL A 251 8.08 12.89 -6.30
C VAL A 251 8.00 11.81 -7.37
N VAL A 252 7.00 10.91 -7.29
CA VAL A 252 6.83 9.87 -8.30
C VAL A 252 6.54 10.45 -9.68
N ARG A 253 5.76 11.53 -9.79
CA ARG A 253 5.51 12.23 -11.07
C ARG A 253 6.77 12.90 -11.62
N LEU A 254 7.58 13.52 -10.76
CA LEU A 254 8.79 14.22 -11.19
C LEU A 254 9.93 13.27 -11.58
N VAL A 255 10.01 12.08 -10.98
CA VAL A 255 11.13 11.15 -11.21
C VAL A 255 10.72 9.95 -12.07
N VAL A 256 9.65 9.24 -11.71
CA VAL A 256 9.30 7.96 -12.35
C VAL A 256 8.73 8.15 -13.76
N VAL A 257 7.94 9.22 -13.98
CA VAL A 257 7.32 9.46 -15.29
C VAL A 257 8.38 9.77 -16.37
N PRO A 258 9.36 10.67 -16.16
CA PRO A 258 10.45 10.89 -17.13
C PRO A 258 11.29 9.63 -17.40
N ILE A 259 11.62 8.85 -16.36
CA ILE A 259 12.40 7.61 -16.53
C ILE A 259 11.63 6.59 -17.40
N ARG A 260 10.33 6.46 -17.22
CA ARG A 260 9.50 5.59 -18.08
C ARG A 260 9.47 6.08 -19.52
N GLY A 261 9.36 7.40 -19.73
CA GLY A 261 9.43 8.00 -21.06
C GLY A 261 10.76 7.69 -21.74
N ALA A 262 11.87 7.78 -21.00
CA ALA A 262 13.19 7.44 -21.50
C ALA A 262 13.29 5.95 -21.91
N ALA A 263 12.78 5.04 -21.08
CA ALA A 263 12.75 3.62 -21.38
C ALA A 263 11.88 3.28 -22.62
N GLU A 264 10.78 3.99 -22.82
CA GLU A 264 9.90 3.81 -23.99
C GLU A 264 10.58 4.33 -25.26
N THR A 265 11.20 5.51 -25.22
CA THR A 265 11.97 6.07 -26.33
C THR A 265 13.14 5.16 -26.70
N SER A 266 13.84 4.58 -25.69
CA SER A 266 14.91 3.60 -25.93
C SER A 266 14.41 2.38 -26.71
N ARG A 267 13.24 1.85 -26.35
CA ARG A 267 12.64 0.72 -27.08
C ARG A 267 12.27 1.09 -28.53
N LYS A 268 11.79 2.30 -28.76
CA LYS A 268 11.46 2.77 -30.10
C LYS A 268 12.70 2.91 -30.96
N ILE A 269 13.80 3.44 -30.42
CA ILE A 269 15.10 3.54 -31.12
C ILE A 269 15.62 2.12 -31.43
N ALA A 270 15.57 1.20 -30.48
CA ALA A 270 15.97 -0.19 -30.71
C ALA A 270 15.11 -0.92 -31.77
N ALA A 271 13.87 -0.48 -31.94
CA ALA A 271 12.95 -0.97 -33.02
C ALA A 271 13.15 -0.24 -34.37
N GLY A 272 14.23 0.55 -34.52
CA GLY A 272 14.60 1.23 -35.78
C GLY A 272 14.04 2.64 -35.94
N ARG A 273 13.33 3.21 -34.95
CA ARG A 273 12.86 4.59 -35.00
C ARG A 273 13.95 5.54 -34.48
N LEU A 274 14.95 5.80 -35.32
CA LEU A 274 16.15 6.55 -34.93
C LEU A 274 15.90 8.05 -34.73
N ASP A 275 14.74 8.58 -35.14
CA ASP A 275 14.39 10.00 -35.00
C ASP A 275 13.75 10.36 -33.65
N GLU A 276 13.37 9.37 -32.86
CA GLU A 276 12.78 9.59 -31.56
C GLU A 276 13.79 10.17 -30.57
N ARG A 277 13.38 11.17 -29.77
CA ARG A 277 14.23 11.83 -28.78
C ARG A 277 13.48 11.96 -27.45
N ILE A 278 14.25 11.93 -26.36
CA ILE A 278 13.73 12.21 -25.01
C ILE A 278 13.59 13.72 -24.85
N PRO A 279 12.42 14.24 -24.45
CA PRO A 279 12.24 15.67 -24.22
C PRO A 279 13.11 16.13 -23.04
N VAL A 280 14.00 17.08 -23.30
CA VAL A 280 14.86 17.70 -22.27
C VAL A 280 14.04 18.75 -21.54
N ARG A 281 13.81 18.56 -20.24
CA ARG A 281 13.06 19.50 -19.39
C ARG A 281 13.88 19.85 -18.16
N GLY A 282 14.06 21.15 -17.90
CA GLY A 282 14.83 21.63 -16.74
C GLY A 282 16.34 21.60 -16.94
N GLN A 283 17.08 21.68 -15.84
CA GLN A 283 18.55 21.70 -15.77
C GLN A 283 19.11 20.70 -14.75
N ASP A 284 18.27 19.79 -14.28
CA ASP A 284 18.59 18.78 -13.29
C ASP A 284 19.32 17.56 -13.90
N ASP A 285 19.60 16.56 -13.07
CA ASP A 285 20.27 15.33 -13.47
C ASP A 285 19.46 14.55 -14.52
N LEU A 286 18.12 14.64 -14.49
CA LEU A 286 17.25 14.02 -15.49
C LEU A 286 17.38 14.71 -16.85
N ALA A 287 17.52 16.02 -16.88
CA ALA A 287 17.80 16.78 -18.11
C ALA A 287 19.19 16.43 -18.67
N THR A 288 20.18 16.21 -17.80
CA THR A 288 21.52 15.78 -18.20
C THR A 288 21.49 14.36 -18.76
N LEU A 289 20.77 13.44 -18.13
CA LEU A 289 20.54 12.09 -18.65
C LEU A 289 19.86 12.11 -20.03
N ALA A 290 18.82 12.93 -20.19
CA ALA A 290 18.11 13.07 -21.47
C ALA A 290 19.03 13.60 -22.58
N ARG A 291 19.89 14.58 -22.30
CA ARG A 291 20.90 15.11 -23.26
C ARG A 291 21.91 14.04 -23.66
N SER A 292 22.47 13.33 -22.69
CA SER A 292 23.44 12.25 -22.94
C SER A 292 22.82 11.12 -23.77
N PHE A 293 21.59 10.73 -23.45
CA PHE A 293 20.86 9.71 -24.23
C PHE A 293 20.60 10.17 -25.68
N ASN A 294 20.14 11.41 -25.85
CA ASN A 294 19.92 11.97 -27.18
C ASN A 294 21.20 12.05 -28.01
N GLY A 295 22.33 12.40 -27.36
CA GLY A 295 23.65 12.41 -28.01
C GLY A 295 24.08 11.00 -28.46
N MET A 296 23.85 9.99 -27.63
CA MET A 296 24.09 8.59 -28.00
C MET A 296 23.20 8.16 -29.18
N ALA A 297 21.90 8.47 -29.13
CA ALA A 297 20.96 8.14 -30.20
C ALA A 297 21.36 8.79 -31.52
N GLU A 298 21.87 10.03 -31.50
CA GLU A 298 22.36 10.72 -32.68
C GLU A 298 23.65 10.10 -33.24
N ALA A 299 24.58 9.67 -32.38
CA ALA A 299 25.79 8.97 -32.78
C ALA A 299 25.46 7.64 -33.48
N VAL A 300 24.54 6.84 -32.90
CA VAL A 300 24.07 5.59 -33.48
C VAL A 300 23.38 5.85 -34.84
N SER A 301 22.52 6.83 -34.91
CA SER A 301 21.85 7.20 -36.17
C SER A 301 22.83 7.57 -37.26
N ARG A 302 23.86 8.38 -36.96
CA ARG A 302 24.93 8.74 -37.89
C ARG A 302 25.70 7.51 -38.39
N GLN A 303 26.08 6.60 -37.47
CA GLN A 303 26.78 5.36 -37.83
C GLN A 303 25.97 4.48 -38.79
N ILE A 304 24.67 4.30 -38.50
CA ILE A 304 23.77 3.50 -39.35
C ILE A 304 23.67 4.14 -40.75
N THR A 305 23.52 5.46 -40.82
CA THR A 305 23.46 6.20 -42.10
C THR A 305 24.77 6.05 -42.89
N GLN A 306 25.93 6.17 -42.24
CA GLN A 306 27.25 5.99 -42.87
C GLN A 306 27.43 4.55 -43.38
N LEU A 307 27.01 3.54 -42.61
CA LEU A 307 27.05 2.13 -43.04
C LEU A 307 26.15 1.88 -44.24
N ALA A 308 24.95 2.47 -44.27
CA ALA A 308 24.04 2.36 -45.39
C ALA A 308 24.59 3.05 -46.66
N GLU A 309 25.27 4.21 -46.50
CA GLU A 309 25.91 4.88 -47.62
C GLU A 309 27.11 4.10 -48.15
N LEU A 310 27.98 3.59 -47.25
CA LEU A 310 29.10 2.73 -47.61
C LEU A 310 28.63 1.48 -48.38
N SER A 311 27.58 0.84 -47.91
CA SER A 311 26.96 -0.32 -48.58
C SER A 311 26.50 0.04 -50.01
N ARG A 312 25.83 1.19 -50.18
CA ARG A 312 25.40 1.67 -51.50
C ARG A 312 26.61 1.96 -52.45
N VAL A 313 27.65 2.56 -51.92
CA VAL A 313 28.87 2.85 -52.70
C VAL A 313 29.49 1.48 -53.13
N GLN A 314 29.60 0.54 -52.21
CA GLN A 314 30.11 -0.79 -52.51
C GLN A 314 29.27 -1.54 -53.59
N GLN A 315 27.93 -1.46 -53.51
CA GLN A 315 27.04 -2.04 -54.51
C GLN A 315 27.27 -1.44 -55.91
N ARG A 316 27.38 -0.10 -56.01
CA ARG A 316 27.64 0.57 -57.27
C ARG A 316 28.98 0.18 -57.82
N PHE A 317 30.06 0.19 -56.97
CA PHE A 317 31.37 -0.22 -57.37
C PHE A 317 31.41 -1.64 -57.96
N VAL A 318 30.76 -2.63 -57.32
CA VAL A 318 30.68 -3.99 -57.84
C VAL A 318 29.93 -4.05 -59.14
N SER A 319 28.84 -3.29 -59.29
CA SER A 319 28.08 -3.22 -60.57
C SER A 319 28.93 -2.61 -61.70
N ASP A 320 29.54 -1.48 -61.42
CA ASP A 320 30.35 -0.76 -62.45
C ASP A 320 31.56 -1.57 -62.87
N VAL A 321 32.32 -2.15 -61.92
CA VAL A 321 33.47 -3.03 -62.21
C VAL A 321 33.00 -4.24 -63.03
N SER A 322 31.84 -4.82 -62.69
CA SER A 322 31.27 -5.97 -63.45
C SER A 322 31.06 -5.64 -64.92
N HIS A 323 30.49 -4.45 -65.18
CA HIS A 323 30.27 -4.00 -66.58
C HIS A 323 31.54 -3.63 -67.30
N GLU A 324 32.48 -2.91 -66.67
CA GLU A 324 33.70 -2.49 -67.25
C GLU A 324 34.68 -3.62 -67.55
N LEU A 325 34.65 -4.71 -66.76
CA LEU A 325 35.47 -5.93 -66.99
C LEU A 325 34.85 -6.89 -68.03
N ARG A 326 33.52 -7.00 -68.13
CA ARG A 326 32.87 -7.91 -69.05
C ARG A 326 33.16 -7.54 -70.52
N THR A 327 33.13 -6.29 -70.86
CA THR A 327 33.33 -5.79 -72.24
C THR A 327 34.69 -6.17 -72.80
N PRO A 328 35.85 -5.84 -72.16
CA PRO A 328 37.19 -6.21 -72.67
C PRO A 328 37.38 -7.72 -72.66
N LEU A 329 36.85 -8.43 -71.64
CA LEU A 329 36.96 -9.90 -71.53
C LEU A 329 36.22 -10.58 -72.68
N THR A 330 35.02 -10.16 -73.05
CA THR A 330 34.29 -10.65 -74.20
C THR A 330 35.08 -10.47 -75.50
N THR A 331 35.78 -9.34 -75.67
CA THR A 331 36.62 -9.09 -76.83
C THR A 331 37.83 -10.00 -76.89
N ILE A 332 38.50 -10.22 -75.73
CA ILE A 332 39.64 -11.14 -75.57
C ILE A 332 39.20 -12.57 -75.85
N ARG A 333 38.04 -12.97 -75.37
CA ARG A 333 37.47 -14.30 -75.63
C ARG A 333 37.24 -14.53 -77.09
N LEU A 334 36.53 -13.57 -77.79
CA LEU A 334 36.25 -13.71 -79.20
C LEU A 334 37.54 -13.83 -80.03
N ALA A 335 38.61 -13.04 -79.70
CA ALA A 335 39.90 -13.16 -80.35
C ALA A 335 40.57 -14.52 -80.04
N GLY A 336 40.49 -15.00 -78.77
CA GLY A 336 41.00 -16.30 -78.33
C GLY A 336 40.32 -17.45 -79.07
N ASP A 337 38.98 -17.38 -79.19
CA ASP A 337 38.19 -18.38 -79.88
C ASP A 337 38.58 -18.50 -81.38
N MET A 338 38.76 -17.35 -82.06
CA MET A 338 39.25 -17.30 -83.45
C MET A 338 40.65 -17.97 -83.62
N LEU A 339 41.55 -17.69 -82.67
CA LEU A 339 42.89 -18.32 -82.66
C LEU A 339 42.79 -19.79 -82.36
N TYR A 340 41.98 -20.24 -81.47
CA TYR A 340 41.73 -21.60 -81.12
C TYR A 340 41.11 -22.41 -82.28
N ASP A 341 40.12 -21.87 -82.95
CA ASP A 341 39.51 -22.49 -84.16
C ASP A 341 40.49 -22.69 -85.30
N SER A 342 41.45 -21.72 -85.45
CA SER A 342 42.48 -21.78 -86.49
C SER A 342 43.76 -22.58 -86.05
N ARG A 343 43.77 -23.17 -84.86
CA ARG A 343 45.00 -23.79 -84.25
C ARG A 343 45.66 -24.87 -85.09
N HIS A 344 44.88 -25.56 -85.90
CA HIS A 344 45.39 -26.63 -86.80
C HIS A 344 46.14 -26.11 -88.05
N ALA A 345 45.96 -24.80 -88.34
CA ALA A 345 46.70 -24.13 -89.43
C ALA A 345 48.08 -23.53 -88.98
N PHE A 346 48.33 -23.48 -87.68
CA PHE A 346 49.57 -22.95 -87.11
C PHE A 346 50.65 -24.00 -86.90
N GLU A 347 51.91 -23.58 -86.75
CA GLU A 347 52.97 -24.39 -86.24
C GLU A 347 52.62 -25.03 -84.91
N PRO A 348 53.00 -26.25 -84.56
CA PRO A 348 52.62 -27.01 -83.34
C PRO A 348 52.79 -26.21 -82.03
N SER A 349 53.84 -25.40 -81.94
CA SER A 349 54.16 -24.53 -80.78
C SER A 349 53.15 -23.39 -80.61
N VAL A 350 52.69 -22.79 -81.72
CA VAL A 350 51.71 -21.70 -81.75
C VAL A 350 50.32 -22.31 -81.55
N GLY A 351 49.98 -23.40 -82.13
CA GLY A 351 48.71 -24.10 -81.91
C GLY A 351 48.54 -24.47 -80.43
N ARG A 352 49.57 -25.00 -79.74
CA ARG A 352 49.54 -25.27 -78.32
C ARG A 352 49.36 -23.99 -77.43
N SER A 353 49.97 -22.86 -77.87
CA SER A 353 49.83 -21.62 -77.20
C SER A 353 48.36 -21.06 -77.34
N ALA A 354 47.71 -21.28 -78.48
CA ALA A 354 46.31 -20.90 -78.68
C ALA A 354 45.37 -21.75 -77.80
N GLU A 355 45.63 -23.06 -77.70
CA GLU A 355 44.86 -23.91 -76.76
C GLU A 355 44.99 -23.45 -75.31
N LEU A 356 46.19 -23.14 -74.82
CA LEU A 356 46.43 -22.64 -73.50
C LEU A 356 45.76 -21.27 -73.24
N LEU A 357 45.81 -20.36 -74.19
CA LEU A 357 45.17 -19.05 -74.09
C LEU A 357 43.66 -19.21 -73.97
N HIS A 358 43.04 -20.03 -74.81
CA HIS A 358 41.58 -20.29 -74.75
C HIS A 358 41.18 -20.83 -73.37
N ALA A 359 41.90 -21.91 -72.89
CA ALA A 359 41.60 -22.44 -71.56
C ALA A 359 41.82 -21.46 -70.40
N GLN A 360 42.83 -20.57 -70.53
CA GLN A 360 43.06 -19.54 -69.48
C GLN A 360 41.97 -18.42 -69.52
N VAL A 361 41.47 -18.03 -70.65
CA VAL A 361 40.37 -17.05 -70.81
C VAL A 361 39.09 -17.63 -70.24
N GLU A 362 38.74 -18.87 -70.56
CA GLU A 362 37.57 -19.55 -69.95
C GLU A 362 37.66 -19.60 -68.41
N ARG A 363 38.84 -20.01 -67.92
CA ARG A 363 39.07 -20.06 -66.47
C ARG A 363 38.94 -18.68 -65.81
N PHE A 364 39.42 -17.64 -66.45
CA PHE A 364 39.38 -16.29 -65.94
C PHE A 364 37.91 -15.75 -65.91
N GLU A 365 37.09 -16.07 -66.95
CA GLU A 365 35.67 -15.78 -66.95
C GLU A 365 34.90 -16.39 -65.82
N MET A 366 35.14 -17.69 -65.56
CA MET A 366 34.53 -18.39 -64.42
C MET A 366 34.90 -17.73 -63.09
N LEU A 367 36.19 -17.48 -62.84
CA LEU A 367 36.67 -16.83 -61.61
C LEU A 367 36.09 -15.40 -61.42
N LEU A 368 35.99 -14.66 -62.50
CA LEU A 368 35.41 -13.32 -62.51
C LEU A 368 33.92 -13.38 -62.19
N ALA A 369 33.16 -14.32 -62.81
CA ALA A 369 31.77 -14.52 -62.53
C ALA A 369 31.54 -14.90 -61.05
N ASP A 370 32.28 -15.83 -60.51
CA ASP A 370 32.22 -16.26 -59.11
C ASP A 370 32.52 -15.10 -58.16
N LEU A 371 33.60 -14.32 -58.44
CA LEU A 371 33.96 -13.17 -57.60
C LEU A 371 32.87 -12.08 -57.59
N LEU A 372 32.29 -11.80 -58.76
CA LEU A 372 31.22 -10.84 -58.87
C LEU A 372 29.90 -11.31 -58.22
N GLU A 373 29.64 -12.60 -58.23
CA GLU A 373 28.48 -13.20 -57.55
C GLU A 373 28.64 -13.12 -56.05
N ILE A 374 29.83 -13.51 -55.50
CA ILE A 374 30.15 -13.36 -54.08
C ILE A 374 30.05 -11.90 -53.65
N SER A 375 30.64 -10.96 -54.43
CA SER A 375 30.61 -9.55 -54.12
C SER A 375 29.18 -8.97 -54.14
N ARG A 376 28.28 -9.45 -55.03
CA ARG A 376 26.85 -9.06 -55.04
C ARG A 376 26.13 -9.61 -53.84
N TYR A 377 26.46 -10.82 -53.40
CA TYR A 377 25.89 -11.44 -52.22
C TYR A 377 26.28 -10.69 -50.96
N ASP A 378 27.59 -10.41 -50.78
CA ASP A 378 28.10 -9.64 -49.63
C ASP A 378 27.56 -8.22 -49.57
N ALA A 379 27.36 -7.60 -50.72
CA ALA A 379 26.71 -6.28 -50.81
C ALA A 379 25.18 -6.31 -50.58
N GLN A 380 24.60 -7.46 -50.25
CA GLN A 380 23.15 -7.66 -50.08
C GLN A 380 22.31 -7.17 -51.30
N ALA A 381 22.91 -7.22 -52.49
CA ALA A 381 22.23 -6.80 -53.72
C ALA A 381 21.35 -7.94 -54.32
N VAL A 382 21.43 -9.11 -53.77
CA VAL A 382 20.62 -10.26 -54.19
C VAL A 382 19.29 -10.22 -53.39
N GLN A 383 18.23 -9.84 -54.06
CA GLN A 383 16.89 -10.02 -53.48
C GLN A 383 16.44 -11.47 -53.72
N LEU A 384 16.20 -12.20 -52.63
CA LEU A 384 15.57 -13.51 -52.71
C LEU A 384 14.08 -13.30 -53.17
N ASP A 385 13.77 -13.73 -54.33
CA ASP A 385 12.37 -13.85 -54.78
C ASP A 385 11.79 -15.14 -54.17
N THR A 386 11.16 -15.02 -53.04
CA THR A 386 10.62 -16.12 -52.27
C THR A 386 9.22 -16.45 -52.73
N ALA A 387 9.04 -17.60 -53.33
CA ALA A 387 7.72 -18.19 -53.63
C ALA A 387 7.52 -19.48 -52.79
N PRO A 388 6.29 -19.78 -52.40
CA PRO A 388 6.03 -21.09 -51.77
C PRO A 388 6.24 -22.19 -52.77
N VAL A 389 7.23 -23.05 -52.56
CA VAL A 389 7.57 -24.16 -53.43
C VAL A 389 7.29 -25.47 -52.72
N VAL A 390 6.64 -26.40 -53.39
CA VAL A 390 6.47 -27.77 -52.90
C VAL A 390 7.69 -28.58 -53.40
N PRO A 391 8.60 -29.05 -52.49
CA PRO A 391 9.83 -29.70 -52.90
C PRO A 391 9.60 -30.93 -53.81
N ALA A 392 8.52 -31.68 -53.59
CA ALA A 392 8.18 -32.85 -54.40
C ALA A 392 7.84 -32.52 -55.86
N SER A 393 7.13 -31.39 -56.10
CA SER A 393 6.84 -30.95 -57.47
C SER A 393 8.09 -30.48 -58.19
N LEU A 394 8.93 -29.70 -57.50
CA LEU A 394 10.20 -29.27 -58.03
C LEU A 394 11.12 -30.46 -58.42
N ALA A 395 11.20 -31.49 -57.56
CA ALA A 395 11.95 -32.68 -57.86
C ALA A 395 11.38 -33.45 -59.04
N ALA A 396 10.06 -33.54 -59.16
CA ALA A 396 9.40 -34.18 -60.32
C ALA A 396 9.69 -33.43 -61.62
N ASP A 397 9.62 -32.10 -61.61
CA ASP A 397 9.91 -31.26 -62.78
C ASP A 397 11.37 -31.44 -63.23
N ILE A 398 12.33 -31.49 -62.30
CA ILE A 398 13.74 -31.72 -62.61
C ILE A 398 13.96 -33.13 -63.18
N VAL A 399 13.34 -34.17 -62.61
CA VAL A 399 13.44 -35.54 -63.15
C VAL A 399 12.91 -35.63 -64.56
N GLU A 400 11.77 -34.97 -64.85
CA GLU A 400 11.20 -34.93 -66.23
C GLU A 400 12.12 -34.18 -67.19
N GLU A 401 12.72 -33.06 -66.81
CA GLU A 401 13.66 -32.30 -67.64
C GLU A 401 14.89 -33.15 -68.01
N PHE A 402 15.44 -33.92 -67.09
CA PHE A 402 16.62 -34.74 -67.29
C PHE A 402 16.32 -36.13 -67.87
N ARG A 403 15.06 -36.56 -67.96
CA ARG A 403 14.64 -37.85 -68.49
C ARG A 403 15.19 -38.15 -69.91
N PRO A 404 15.19 -37.26 -70.90
CA PRO A 404 15.72 -37.54 -72.24
C PRO A 404 17.24 -37.74 -72.26
N LEU A 405 17.95 -37.07 -71.32
CA LEU A 405 19.39 -37.23 -71.20
C LEU A 405 19.75 -38.55 -70.50
N ALA A 406 19.01 -38.96 -69.49
CA ALA A 406 19.16 -40.25 -68.79
C ALA A 406 18.87 -41.44 -69.74
N GLU A 407 17.80 -41.35 -70.53
CA GLU A 407 17.48 -42.39 -71.54
C GLU A 407 18.60 -42.57 -72.53
N ARG A 408 19.22 -41.49 -73.03
CA ARG A 408 20.37 -41.54 -73.91
C ARG A 408 21.59 -42.16 -73.27
N ALA A 409 21.74 -41.94 -71.98
CA ALA A 409 22.85 -42.48 -71.16
C ALA A 409 22.57 -43.94 -70.64
N GLY A 410 21.36 -44.47 -70.86
CA GLY A 410 20.95 -45.78 -70.31
C GLY A 410 20.72 -45.80 -68.81
N ILE A 411 20.41 -44.63 -68.20
CA ILE A 411 20.19 -44.45 -66.77
C ILE A 411 18.67 -44.38 -66.48
N ASP A 412 18.19 -45.17 -65.49
CA ASP A 412 16.81 -45.12 -65.03
C ASP A 412 16.70 -44.09 -63.88
N LEU A 413 15.93 -43.00 -64.12
CA LEU A 413 15.67 -41.98 -63.15
C LEU A 413 14.35 -42.26 -62.42
N GLN A 414 14.46 -42.54 -61.11
CA GLN A 414 13.32 -42.72 -60.20
C GLN A 414 13.25 -41.57 -59.19
N LEU A 415 12.02 -41.13 -58.90
CA LEU A 415 11.75 -40.09 -57.91
C LEU A 415 11.24 -40.72 -56.64
#